data_7abd678db1233ce12f22ae34a69d1d8e
#
_entry.id   7abd678db1233ce12f22ae34a69d1d8e
#
_cell.length_a   1.000
_cell.length_b   1.000
_cell.length_c   1.000
_cell.angle_alpha   90.00
_cell.angle_beta   90.00
_cell.angle_gamma   90.00
#
_symmetry.space_group_name_H-M   'P 1'
#
loop_
_entity.id
_entity.type
_entity.pdbx_description
1 polymer ?
#
loop_
_entity_poly.entity_id
_entity_poly.type
_entity_poly.pdbx_seq_one_letter_code
_entity_poly.pdbx_strand_id
1 'polypeptide(L)'
;WWAVQTSVTGNAFCAVLGIDYTVNRTAWMITTIVAGILFAIPSVIGYSSMKWTDYFAVPGGILLCIVGIYLALKNIGWSNIISYKGSGEISFAAGVTMILGMNVSQFVISADYTRYAKPCWKDNILIPIGIVAIGIPLLFIGAIMGAGNGTADIVAVMENLGFPIWGFIVLWLAAWTSQLVNNYTMGLSFSNMLNIKTNKGRAIVTAAGTFLSLLLCFTGILENLQKLLSLAALLYPA
;
A
#
# COMPACT_ATOMS: atom_id res chain seq x y z
N TRP A 1 -6.24 -5.56 0.90
CA TRP A 1 -5.19 -4.56 0.74
C TRP A 1 -5.39 -3.34 1.64
N TRP A 2 -6.59 -2.80 1.69
CA TRP A 2 -6.87 -1.62 2.52
C TRP A 2 -6.47 -1.82 3.99
N ALA A 3 -6.77 -2.96 4.60
CA ALA A 3 -6.38 -3.27 5.98
C ALA A 3 -4.86 -3.32 6.17
N VAL A 4 -4.12 -3.93 5.23
CA VAL A 4 -2.65 -3.98 5.26
C VAL A 4 -2.06 -2.56 5.24
N GLN A 5 -2.51 -1.74 4.31
CA GLN A 5 -2.03 -0.36 4.17
C GLN A 5 -2.41 0.53 5.35
N THR A 6 -3.60 0.30 5.94
CA THR A 6 -4.03 1.03 7.14
C THR A 6 -3.17 0.66 8.35
N SER A 7 -2.75 -0.60 8.48
CA SER A 7 -1.80 -1.00 9.52
C SER A 7 -0.43 -0.31 9.36
N VAL A 8 0.11 -0.27 8.13
CA VAL A 8 1.36 0.47 7.83
C VAL A 8 1.21 1.96 8.14
N THR A 9 0.06 2.55 7.80
CA THR A 9 -0.24 3.95 8.13
C THR A 9 -0.24 4.19 9.63
N GLY A 10 -0.80 3.27 10.42
CA GLY A 10 -0.77 3.31 11.88
C GLY A 10 0.66 3.29 12.42
N ASN A 11 1.52 2.41 11.89
CA ASN A 11 2.94 2.34 12.24
C ASN A 11 3.64 3.68 11.92
N ALA A 12 3.48 4.20 10.70
CA ALA A 12 4.09 5.46 10.29
C ALA A 12 3.60 6.65 11.13
N PHE A 13 2.35 6.65 11.56
CA PHE A 13 1.80 7.69 12.43
C PHE A 13 2.42 7.63 13.83
N CYS A 14 2.59 6.44 14.38
CA CYS A 14 3.28 6.24 15.65
C CYS A 14 4.75 6.72 15.55
N ALA A 15 5.44 6.41 14.46
CA ALA A 15 6.81 6.86 14.23
C ALA A 15 6.92 8.39 14.19
N VAL A 16 5.98 9.08 13.52
CA VAL A 16 5.90 10.56 13.52
C VAL A 16 5.73 11.13 14.93
N LEU A 17 4.95 10.44 15.77
CA LEU A 17 4.70 10.86 17.15
C LEU A 17 5.80 10.42 18.13
N GLY A 18 6.83 9.71 17.66
CA GLY A 18 7.87 9.14 18.52
C GLY A 18 7.38 8.04 19.46
N ILE A 19 6.30 7.35 19.08
CA ILE A 19 5.69 6.26 19.84
C ILE A 19 6.15 4.92 19.26
N ASP A 20 6.73 4.08 20.11
CA ASP A 20 7.05 2.70 19.72
C ASP A 20 5.75 1.89 19.59
N TYR A 21 5.36 1.61 18.34
CA TYR A 21 4.14 0.86 18.01
C TYR A 21 4.24 -0.63 18.32
N THR A 22 5.45 -1.16 18.54
CA THR A 22 5.67 -2.56 18.92
C THR A 22 5.38 -2.78 20.40
N VAL A 23 5.63 -1.76 21.23
CA VAL A 23 5.42 -1.79 22.68
C VAL A 23 4.05 -1.22 23.04
N ASN A 24 3.68 -0.07 22.46
CA ASN A 24 2.44 0.62 22.81
C ASN A 24 1.29 0.26 21.86
N ARG A 25 0.76 -0.96 22.02
CA ARG A 25 -0.34 -1.48 21.19
C ARG A 25 -1.58 -0.59 21.21
N THR A 26 -1.90 0.02 22.37
CA THR A 26 -3.08 0.89 22.51
C THR A 26 -2.94 2.16 21.68
N ALA A 27 -1.79 2.82 21.72
CA ALA A 27 -1.54 4.00 20.90
C ALA A 27 -1.60 3.65 19.40
N TRP A 28 -1.00 2.52 19.01
CA TRP A 28 -1.09 2.01 17.63
C TRP A 28 -2.53 1.74 17.18
N MET A 29 -3.37 1.16 18.03
CA MET A 29 -4.78 0.93 17.70
C MET A 29 -5.54 2.25 17.52
N ILE A 30 -5.34 3.23 18.39
CA ILE A 30 -5.98 4.54 18.29
C ILE A 30 -5.56 5.27 17.02
N THR A 31 -4.26 5.34 16.75
CA THR A 31 -3.73 5.99 15.54
C THR A 31 -4.22 5.31 14.26
N THR A 32 -4.26 3.97 14.23
CA THR A 32 -4.76 3.18 13.10
C THR A 32 -6.26 3.42 12.85
N ILE A 33 -7.08 3.49 13.91
CA ILE A 33 -8.52 3.78 13.79
C ILE A 33 -8.71 5.20 13.25
N VAL A 34 -8.06 6.18 13.85
CA VAL A 34 -8.20 7.59 13.45
C VAL A 34 -7.75 7.79 12.01
N ALA A 35 -6.56 7.30 11.65
CA ALA A 35 -6.05 7.39 10.28
C ALA A 35 -6.94 6.65 9.29
N GLY A 36 -7.37 5.43 9.61
CA GLY A 36 -8.23 4.63 8.76
C GLY A 36 -9.57 5.30 8.48
N ILE A 37 -10.22 5.87 9.48
CA ILE A 37 -11.48 6.60 9.30
C ILE A 37 -11.27 7.85 8.44
N LEU A 38 -10.29 8.70 8.78
CA LEU A 38 -10.01 9.93 8.05
C LEU A 38 -9.69 9.64 6.58
N PHE A 39 -8.89 8.61 6.33
CA PHE A 39 -8.46 8.25 4.99
C PHE A 39 -9.55 7.61 4.15
N ALA A 40 -10.55 6.99 4.78
CA ALA A 40 -11.67 6.41 4.08
C ALA A 40 -12.69 7.46 3.58
N ILE A 41 -12.74 8.64 4.19
CA ILE A 41 -13.75 9.67 3.88
C ILE A 41 -13.83 9.98 2.38
N PRO A 42 -12.73 10.30 1.66
CA PRO A 42 -12.85 10.64 0.24
C PRO A 42 -13.36 9.49 -0.63
N SER A 43 -13.01 8.24 -0.32
CA SER A 43 -13.48 7.07 -1.07
C SER A 43 -14.97 6.77 -0.83
N VAL A 44 -15.47 7.07 0.36
CA VAL A 44 -16.92 7.00 0.69
C VAL A 44 -17.68 8.07 -0.08
N ILE A 45 -17.16 9.31 -0.14
CA ILE A 45 -17.77 10.42 -0.90
C ILE A 45 -17.79 10.09 -2.39
N GLY A 46 -16.65 9.71 -2.97
CA GLY A 46 -16.56 9.28 -4.36
C GLY A 46 -15.31 9.73 -5.10
N TYR A 47 -15.22 9.32 -6.36
CA TYR A 47 -14.03 9.48 -7.20
C TYR A 47 -13.53 10.93 -7.31
N SER A 48 -14.42 11.89 -7.44
CA SER A 48 -14.05 13.31 -7.61
C SER A 48 -13.26 13.88 -6.44
N SER A 49 -13.42 13.34 -5.22
CA SER A 49 -12.68 13.77 -4.04
C SER A 49 -11.30 13.11 -3.94
N MET A 50 -11.08 11.99 -4.63
CA MET A 50 -9.83 11.22 -4.55
C MET A 50 -8.69 11.80 -5.39
N LYS A 51 -8.99 12.35 -6.57
CA LYS A 51 -7.99 12.80 -7.55
C LYS A 51 -6.99 13.83 -7.02
N TRP A 52 -7.38 14.64 -6.04
CA TRP A 52 -6.52 15.70 -5.50
C TRP A 52 -5.37 15.17 -4.64
N THR A 53 -5.55 14.00 -4.02
CA THR A 53 -4.52 13.42 -3.16
C THR A 53 -3.27 13.02 -3.95
N ASP A 54 -3.44 12.57 -5.19
CA ASP A 54 -2.34 12.11 -6.05
C ASP A 54 -1.39 13.24 -6.44
N TYR A 55 -1.88 14.48 -6.58
CA TYR A 55 -1.04 15.63 -6.92
C TYR A 55 0.03 15.91 -5.87
N PHE A 56 -0.20 15.56 -4.61
CA PHE A 56 0.77 15.72 -3.52
C PHE A 56 1.54 14.43 -3.24
N ALA A 57 0.85 13.31 -3.25
CA ALA A 57 1.44 12.04 -2.85
C ALA A 57 2.41 11.48 -3.89
N VAL A 58 2.14 11.64 -5.20
CA VAL A 58 3.03 11.11 -6.25
C VAL A 58 4.40 11.79 -6.26
N PRO A 59 4.52 13.13 -6.29
CA PRO A 59 5.83 13.79 -6.20
C PRO A 59 6.55 13.47 -4.89
N GLY A 60 5.81 13.43 -3.77
CA GLY A 60 6.34 13.05 -2.47
C GLY A 60 6.90 11.63 -2.47
N GLY A 61 6.18 10.68 -3.03
CA GLY A 61 6.61 9.28 -3.16
C GLY A 61 7.89 9.13 -3.99
N ILE A 62 8.01 9.87 -5.09
CA ILE A 62 9.25 9.90 -5.90
C ILE A 62 10.42 10.41 -5.07
N LEU A 63 10.22 11.52 -4.33
CA LEU A 63 11.24 12.08 -3.45
C LEU A 63 11.64 11.09 -2.36
N LEU A 64 10.69 10.41 -1.73
CA LEU A 64 10.93 9.37 -0.73
C LEU A 64 11.79 8.23 -1.29
N CYS A 65 11.50 7.77 -2.50
CA CYS A 65 12.29 6.75 -3.18
C CYS A 65 13.74 7.19 -3.43
N ILE A 66 13.95 8.41 -3.90
CA ILE A 66 15.29 8.97 -4.15
C ILE A 66 16.08 9.05 -2.84
N VAL A 67 15.47 9.59 -1.79
CA VAL A 67 16.11 9.69 -0.46
C VAL A 67 16.34 8.30 0.13
N GLY A 68 15.43 7.36 -0.05
CA GLY A 68 15.58 5.97 0.40
C GLY A 68 16.80 5.28 -0.22
N ILE A 69 16.98 5.40 -1.53
CA ILE A 69 18.16 4.88 -2.22
C ILE A 69 19.43 5.56 -1.68
N TYR A 70 19.42 6.89 -1.58
CA TYR A 70 20.57 7.63 -1.08
C TYR A 70 20.98 7.20 0.33
N LEU A 71 20.02 7.08 1.26
CA LEU A 71 20.29 6.66 2.63
C LEU A 71 20.74 5.20 2.70
N ALA A 72 20.16 4.31 1.91
CA ALA A 72 20.59 2.92 1.83
C ALA A 72 22.01 2.80 1.32
N LEU A 73 22.38 3.53 0.27
CA LEU A 73 23.75 3.53 -0.27
C LEU A 73 24.74 4.13 0.72
N LYS A 74 24.35 5.19 1.44
CA LYS A 74 25.20 5.86 2.43
C LYS A 74 25.44 5.00 3.68
N ASN A 75 24.40 4.37 4.22
CA ASN A 75 24.44 3.71 5.52
C ASN A 75 24.81 2.22 5.43
N ILE A 76 24.33 1.53 4.38
CA ILE A 76 24.61 0.10 4.16
C ILE A 76 25.80 -0.08 3.23
N GLY A 77 25.91 0.74 2.19
CA GLY A 77 26.96 0.67 1.18
C GLY A 77 26.61 -0.30 0.04
N TRP A 78 27.01 0.08 -1.18
CA TRP A 78 26.68 -0.66 -2.40
C TRP A 78 27.19 -2.12 -2.37
N SER A 79 28.41 -2.35 -1.87
CA SER A 79 28.98 -3.69 -1.77
C SER A 79 28.13 -4.63 -0.89
N ASN A 80 27.65 -4.14 0.25
CA ASN A 80 26.85 -4.92 1.18
C ASN A 80 25.45 -5.22 0.61
N ILE A 81 24.86 -4.26 -0.12
CA ILE A 81 23.55 -4.44 -0.78
C ILE A 81 23.65 -5.55 -1.85
N ILE A 82 24.68 -5.53 -2.71
CA ILE A 82 24.84 -6.55 -3.77
C ILE A 82 25.19 -7.92 -3.20
N SER A 83 25.99 -7.97 -2.14
CA SER A 83 26.39 -9.23 -1.50
C SER A 83 25.33 -9.81 -0.57
N TYR A 84 24.23 -9.11 -0.34
CA TYR A 84 23.14 -9.55 0.52
C TYR A 84 22.48 -10.82 -0.03
N LYS A 85 22.57 -11.91 0.71
CA LYS A 85 22.06 -13.23 0.28
C LYS A 85 20.64 -13.52 0.77
N GLY A 86 20.03 -12.59 1.54
CA GLY A 86 18.75 -12.84 2.21
C GLY A 86 18.86 -13.86 3.36
N SER A 87 17.76 -14.03 4.09
CA SER A 87 17.69 -15.02 5.19
C SER A 87 17.54 -16.48 4.71
N GLY A 88 17.20 -16.69 3.45
CA GLY A 88 16.89 -18.02 2.90
C GLY A 88 15.52 -18.58 3.32
N GLU A 89 14.74 -17.85 4.11
CA GLU A 89 13.42 -18.30 4.58
C GLU A 89 12.39 -18.40 3.47
N ILE A 90 12.54 -17.63 2.41
CA ILE A 90 11.63 -17.58 1.26
C ILE A 90 12.35 -18.16 0.04
N SER A 91 11.81 -19.23 -0.53
CA SER A 91 12.30 -19.75 -1.79
C SER A 91 12.03 -18.79 -2.96
N PHE A 92 12.83 -18.87 -4.02
CA PHE A 92 12.62 -18.05 -5.22
C PHE A 92 11.20 -18.21 -5.78
N ALA A 93 10.67 -19.41 -5.87
CA ALA A 93 9.32 -19.68 -6.33
C ALA A 93 8.24 -19.02 -5.43
N ALA A 94 8.42 -19.08 -4.11
CA ALA A 94 7.53 -18.40 -3.18
C ALA A 94 7.59 -16.87 -3.35
N GLY A 95 8.77 -16.30 -3.53
CA GLY A 95 8.95 -14.88 -3.81
C GLY A 95 8.24 -14.44 -5.10
N VAL A 96 8.38 -15.21 -6.18
CA VAL A 96 7.66 -14.96 -7.43
C VAL A 96 6.14 -15.00 -7.22
N THR A 97 5.64 -16.02 -6.50
CA THR A 97 4.21 -16.15 -6.18
C THR A 97 3.69 -14.95 -5.40
N MET A 98 4.46 -14.45 -4.42
CA MET A 98 4.09 -13.26 -3.64
C MET A 98 4.01 -12.00 -4.50
N ILE A 99 4.99 -11.78 -5.39
CA ILE A 99 4.99 -10.64 -6.33
C ILE A 99 3.80 -10.73 -7.29
N LEU A 100 3.51 -11.91 -7.82
CA LEU A 100 2.32 -12.13 -8.65
C LEU A 100 1.05 -11.84 -7.86
N GLY A 101 0.89 -12.38 -6.66
CA GLY A 101 -0.28 -12.14 -5.81
C GLY A 101 -0.51 -10.66 -5.48
N MET A 102 0.56 -9.89 -5.32
CA MET A 102 0.48 -8.44 -5.13
C MET A 102 -0.01 -7.72 -6.39
N ASN A 103 0.49 -8.09 -7.57
CA ASN A 103 0.21 -7.38 -8.81
C ASN A 103 -1.09 -7.81 -9.49
N VAL A 104 -1.51 -9.07 -9.36
CA VAL A 104 -2.74 -9.59 -10.00
C VAL A 104 -3.96 -8.79 -9.56
N SER A 105 -4.05 -8.39 -8.28
CA SER A 105 -5.13 -7.54 -7.80
C SER A 105 -5.22 -6.21 -8.56
N GLN A 106 -4.09 -5.61 -8.93
CA GLN A 106 -4.04 -4.36 -9.70
C GLN A 106 -4.56 -4.56 -11.12
N PHE A 107 -4.26 -5.69 -11.76
CA PHE A 107 -4.78 -6.00 -13.09
C PHE A 107 -6.30 -6.21 -13.08
N VAL A 108 -6.83 -6.92 -12.08
CA VAL A 108 -8.28 -7.14 -11.95
C VAL A 108 -9.03 -5.82 -11.78
N ILE A 109 -8.52 -4.90 -10.98
CA ILE A 109 -9.17 -3.60 -10.74
C ILE A 109 -8.85 -2.55 -11.80
N SER A 110 -8.00 -2.85 -12.79
CA SER A 110 -7.61 -1.90 -13.84
C SER A 110 -8.82 -1.39 -14.64
N ALA A 111 -9.87 -2.20 -14.79
CA ALA A 111 -11.12 -1.82 -15.45
C ALA A 111 -11.84 -0.67 -14.71
N ASP A 112 -11.71 -0.58 -13.39
CA ASP A 112 -12.30 0.50 -12.59
C ASP A 112 -11.63 1.86 -12.84
N TYR A 113 -10.37 1.85 -13.30
CA TYR A 113 -9.65 3.07 -13.69
C TYR A 113 -9.90 3.42 -15.15
N THR A 114 -9.84 2.43 -16.05
CA THR A 114 -9.99 2.66 -17.48
C THR A 114 -11.35 3.20 -17.85
N ARG A 115 -12.40 2.94 -17.07
CA ARG A 115 -13.74 3.50 -17.32
C ARG A 115 -13.80 5.04 -17.29
N TYR A 116 -12.81 5.70 -16.70
CA TYR A 116 -12.69 7.17 -16.70
C TYR A 116 -11.78 7.70 -17.80
N ALA A 117 -11.07 6.81 -18.51
CA ALA A 117 -10.24 7.16 -19.64
C ALA A 117 -11.10 7.47 -20.88
N LYS A 118 -10.54 8.21 -21.84
CA LYS A 118 -11.20 8.39 -23.15
C LYS A 118 -11.32 7.04 -23.85
N PRO A 119 -12.39 6.82 -24.64
CA PRO A 119 -12.60 5.55 -25.35
C PRO A 119 -11.64 5.41 -26.53
N CYS A 120 -10.33 5.45 -26.26
CA CYS A 120 -9.29 5.22 -27.26
C CYS A 120 -8.24 4.25 -26.70
N TRP A 121 -7.66 3.45 -27.59
CA TRP A 121 -6.69 2.43 -27.20
C TRP A 121 -5.42 3.02 -26.56
N LYS A 122 -5.01 4.25 -26.98
CA LYS A 122 -3.83 4.93 -26.47
C LYS A 122 -3.95 5.25 -24.98
N ASP A 123 -5.08 5.81 -24.58
CA ASP A 123 -5.32 6.15 -23.18
C ASP A 123 -5.48 4.88 -22.32
N ASN A 124 -6.12 3.86 -22.85
CA ASN A 124 -6.33 2.61 -22.13
C ASN A 124 -5.03 1.80 -21.91
N ILE A 125 -4.11 1.78 -22.89
CA ILE A 125 -2.84 1.04 -22.75
C ILE A 125 -1.84 1.73 -21.82
N LEU A 126 -1.97 3.04 -21.60
CA LEU A 126 -1.08 3.77 -20.69
C LEU A 126 -1.26 3.31 -19.24
N ILE A 127 -2.42 2.81 -18.86
CA ILE A 127 -2.69 2.35 -17.49
C ILE A 127 -1.85 1.10 -17.14
N PRO A 128 -1.95 -0.03 -17.87
CA PRO A 128 -1.11 -1.20 -17.57
C PRO A 128 0.38 -0.92 -17.75
N ILE A 129 0.76 -0.10 -18.75
CA ILE A 129 2.16 0.31 -18.92
C ILE A 129 2.63 1.11 -17.70
N GLY A 130 1.84 2.05 -17.20
CA GLY A 130 2.17 2.83 -16.00
C GLY A 130 2.35 1.95 -14.76
N ILE A 131 1.46 0.97 -14.56
CA ILE A 131 1.56 0.02 -13.45
C ILE A 131 2.88 -0.75 -13.50
N VAL A 132 3.25 -1.29 -14.66
CA VAL A 132 4.47 -2.08 -14.84
C VAL A 132 5.73 -1.20 -14.78
N ALA A 133 5.72 -0.07 -15.53
CA ALA A 133 6.89 0.82 -15.63
C ALA A 133 7.26 1.50 -14.30
N ILE A 134 6.29 1.68 -13.40
CA ILE A 134 6.53 2.27 -12.08
C ILE A 134 6.67 1.17 -11.02
N GLY A 135 5.85 0.13 -11.09
CA GLY A 135 5.82 -0.95 -10.10
C GLY A 135 7.14 -1.73 -10.02
N ILE A 136 7.75 -2.06 -11.16
CA ILE A 136 9.03 -2.79 -11.17
C ILE A 136 10.15 -1.99 -10.51
N PRO A 137 10.43 -0.72 -10.86
CA PRO A 137 11.41 0.08 -10.15
C PRO A 137 11.14 0.21 -8.65
N LEU A 138 9.88 0.37 -8.24
CA LEU A 138 9.53 0.46 -6.82
C LEU A 138 9.87 -0.82 -6.04
N LEU A 139 9.70 -1.99 -6.64
CA LEU A 139 10.10 -3.27 -6.04
C LEU A 139 11.63 -3.33 -5.83
N PHE A 140 12.42 -2.88 -6.82
CA PHE A 140 13.86 -2.80 -6.68
C PHE A 140 14.30 -1.80 -5.61
N ILE A 141 13.66 -0.64 -5.54
CA ILE A 141 13.93 0.37 -4.51
C ILE A 141 13.63 -0.21 -3.12
N GLY A 142 12.48 -0.87 -2.95
CA GLY A 142 12.13 -1.54 -1.71
C GLY A 142 13.14 -2.63 -1.32
N ALA A 143 13.61 -3.41 -2.28
CA ALA A 143 14.65 -4.42 -2.06
C ALA A 143 15.99 -3.80 -1.64
N ILE A 144 16.41 -2.69 -2.27
CA ILE A 144 17.63 -1.96 -1.91
C ILE A 144 17.51 -1.39 -0.49
N MET A 145 16.40 -0.77 -0.16
CA MET A 145 16.17 -0.22 1.19
C MET A 145 16.10 -1.31 2.26
N GLY A 146 15.46 -2.44 1.96
CA GLY A 146 15.31 -3.57 2.89
C GLY A 146 16.59 -4.42 3.05
N ALA A 147 17.51 -4.35 2.10
CA ALA A 147 18.74 -5.15 2.15
C ALA A 147 19.59 -4.81 3.39
N GLY A 148 19.85 -5.83 4.20
CA GLY A 148 20.65 -5.68 5.41
C GLY A 148 19.92 -5.12 6.65
N ASN A 149 18.65 -4.78 6.55
CA ASN A 149 17.88 -4.27 7.71
C ASN A 149 17.22 -5.38 8.55
N GLY A 150 17.16 -6.62 8.06
CA GLY A 150 16.63 -7.76 8.81
C GLY A 150 15.13 -7.70 9.11
N THR A 151 14.40 -6.77 8.51
CA THR A 151 12.95 -6.59 8.68
C THR A 151 12.26 -6.27 7.35
N ALA A 152 11.01 -6.71 7.22
CA ALA A 152 10.14 -6.38 6.10
C ALA A 152 9.19 -5.20 6.40
N ASP A 153 9.18 -4.68 7.63
CA ASP A 153 8.39 -3.51 7.99
C ASP A 153 9.07 -2.25 7.44
N ILE A 154 8.41 -1.60 6.48
CA ILE A 154 8.93 -0.40 5.82
C ILE A 154 9.18 0.75 6.82
N VAL A 155 8.40 0.86 7.88
CA VAL A 155 8.58 1.90 8.90
C VAL A 155 9.87 1.66 9.67
N ALA A 156 10.09 0.42 10.14
CA ALA A 156 11.32 0.03 10.81
C ALA A 156 12.55 0.15 9.88
N VAL A 157 12.41 -0.20 8.59
CA VAL A 157 13.48 0.02 7.59
C VAL A 157 13.82 1.50 7.46
N MET A 158 12.82 2.38 7.41
CA MET A 158 13.04 3.83 7.32
C MET A 158 13.68 4.39 8.59
N GLU A 159 13.27 3.93 9.77
CA GLU A 159 13.89 4.29 11.05
C GLU A 159 15.36 3.88 11.09
N ASN A 160 15.67 2.63 10.74
CA ASN A 160 17.04 2.11 10.67
C ASN A 160 17.92 2.86 9.66
N LEU A 161 17.35 3.31 8.54
CA LEU A 161 18.05 4.13 7.56
C LEU A 161 18.20 5.60 7.99
N GLY A 162 17.59 6.01 9.09
CA GLY A 162 17.66 7.38 9.61
C GLY A 162 16.85 8.39 8.79
N PHE A 163 15.67 7.98 8.31
CA PHE A 163 14.77 8.92 7.64
C PHE A 163 14.33 10.03 8.59
N PRO A 164 14.29 11.27 8.11
CA PRO A 164 13.70 12.37 8.86
C PRO A 164 12.17 12.23 8.94
N ILE A 165 11.55 12.91 9.91
CA ILE A 165 10.11 12.86 10.19
C ILE A 165 9.25 13.10 8.93
N TRP A 166 9.64 14.00 8.05
CA TRP A 166 8.91 14.25 6.81
C TRP A 166 8.81 13.01 5.89
N GLY A 167 9.78 12.10 5.96
CA GLY A 167 9.75 10.84 5.21
C GLY A 167 8.55 9.97 5.60
N PHE A 168 8.25 9.87 6.88
CA PHE A 168 7.09 9.14 7.38
C PHE A 168 5.77 9.82 7.00
N ILE A 169 5.73 11.14 6.98
CA ILE A 169 4.56 11.90 6.49
C ILE A 169 4.32 11.61 5.00
N VAL A 170 5.38 11.55 4.19
CA VAL A 170 5.27 11.20 2.77
C VAL A 170 4.84 9.74 2.56
N LEU A 171 5.39 8.81 3.34
CA LEU A 171 4.95 7.41 3.34
C LEU A 171 3.45 7.32 3.66
N TRP A 172 3.01 8.06 4.65
CA TRP A 172 1.62 8.16 5.05
C TRP A 172 0.72 8.69 3.93
N LEU A 173 1.12 9.77 3.23
CA LEU A 173 0.40 10.30 2.07
C LEU A 173 0.36 9.28 0.91
N ALA A 174 1.47 8.61 0.62
CA ALA A 174 1.54 7.59 -0.42
C ALA A 174 0.63 6.38 -0.10
N ALA A 175 0.61 5.93 1.16
CA ALA A 175 -0.31 4.89 1.60
C ALA A 175 -1.77 5.33 1.47
N TRP A 176 -2.07 6.61 1.75
CA TRP A 176 -3.42 7.15 1.65
C TRP A 176 -4.00 7.07 0.25
N THR A 177 -3.27 7.45 -0.80
CA THR A 177 -3.77 7.37 -2.18
C THR A 177 -4.15 5.95 -2.56
N SER A 178 -3.32 4.99 -2.21
CA SER A 178 -3.58 3.57 -2.46
C SER A 178 -4.78 3.05 -1.64
N GLN A 179 -4.93 3.48 -0.40
CA GLN A 179 -6.08 3.16 0.43
C GLN A 179 -7.39 3.68 -0.16
N LEU A 180 -7.40 4.90 -0.69
CA LEU A 180 -8.58 5.48 -1.32
C LEU A 180 -9.07 4.63 -2.48
N VAL A 181 -8.17 4.23 -3.34
CA VAL A 181 -8.48 3.40 -4.50
C VAL A 181 -9.01 2.02 -4.08
N ASN A 182 -8.31 1.33 -3.20
CA ASN A 182 -8.72 0.00 -2.73
C ASN A 182 -10.10 0.04 -2.07
N ASN A 183 -10.37 1.05 -1.25
CA ASN A 183 -11.65 1.19 -0.57
C ASN A 183 -12.79 1.53 -1.53
N TYR A 184 -12.55 2.43 -2.49
CA TYR A 184 -13.51 2.80 -3.51
C TYR A 184 -13.88 1.59 -4.41
N THR A 185 -12.88 0.85 -4.88
CA THR A 185 -13.06 -0.35 -5.71
C THR A 185 -13.82 -1.44 -4.95
N MET A 186 -13.50 -1.65 -3.67
CA MET A 186 -14.27 -2.55 -2.81
C MET A 186 -15.74 -2.15 -2.75
N GLY A 187 -16.02 -0.87 -2.51
CA GLY A 187 -17.37 -0.33 -2.47
C GLY A 187 -18.13 -0.53 -3.79
N LEU A 188 -17.46 -0.34 -4.94
CA LEU A 188 -18.04 -0.60 -6.27
C LEU A 188 -18.34 -2.09 -6.47
N SER A 189 -17.40 -2.96 -6.18
CA SER A 189 -17.51 -4.40 -6.39
C SER A 189 -18.68 -4.99 -5.58
N PHE A 190 -18.73 -4.68 -4.29
CA PHE A 190 -19.84 -5.12 -3.44
C PHE A 190 -21.18 -4.49 -3.82
N SER A 191 -21.19 -3.22 -4.23
CA SER A 191 -22.42 -2.58 -4.71
C SER A 191 -22.97 -3.25 -5.97
N ASN A 192 -22.08 -3.62 -6.90
CA ASN A 192 -22.44 -4.36 -8.10
C ASN A 192 -22.97 -5.77 -7.75
N MET A 193 -22.29 -6.48 -6.86
CA MET A 193 -22.73 -7.80 -6.41
C MET A 193 -24.10 -7.78 -5.75
N LEU A 194 -24.40 -6.74 -4.97
CA LEU A 194 -25.68 -6.55 -4.28
C LEU A 194 -26.72 -5.80 -5.12
N ASN A 195 -26.43 -5.49 -6.39
CA ASN A 195 -27.28 -4.73 -7.31
C ASN A 195 -27.71 -3.35 -6.76
N ILE A 196 -26.84 -2.70 -5.99
CA ILE A 196 -27.05 -1.37 -5.42
C ILE A 196 -26.65 -0.31 -6.44
N LYS A 197 -27.63 0.44 -6.97
CA LYS A 197 -27.44 1.44 -8.05
C LYS A 197 -27.32 2.88 -7.55
N THR A 198 -27.56 3.13 -6.27
CA THR A 198 -27.56 4.49 -5.72
C THR A 198 -26.21 4.89 -5.13
N ASN A 199 -25.81 6.16 -5.29
CA ASN A 199 -24.59 6.68 -4.67
C ASN A 199 -24.60 6.56 -3.14
N LYS A 200 -25.76 6.76 -2.51
CA LYS A 200 -25.94 6.58 -1.05
C LYS A 200 -25.70 5.13 -0.65
N GLY A 201 -26.28 4.18 -1.40
CA GLY A 201 -26.10 2.76 -1.12
C GLY A 201 -24.64 2.34 -1.28
N ARG A 202 -23.93 2.81 -2.34
CA ARG A 202 -22.51 2.59 -2.50
C ARG A 202 -21.70 3.15 -1.32
N ALA A 203 -21.99 4.37 -0.88
CA ALA A 203 -21.31 4.99 0.27
C ALA A 203 -21.50 4.16 1.55
N ILE A 204 -22.69 3.64 1.81
CA ILE A 204 -22.97 2.78 2.96
C ILE A 204 -22.17 1.47 2.87
N VAL A 205 -22.15 0.83 1.70
CA VAL A 205 -21.36 -0.40 1.48
C VAL A 205 -19.88 -0.14 1.67
N THR A 206 -19.37 0.97 1.14
CA THR A 206 -17.96 1.35 1.31
C THR A 206 -17.63 1.59 2.79
N ALA A 207 -18.49 2.30 3.52
CA ALA A 207 -18.29 2.54 4.95
C ALA A 207 -18.33 1.25 5.78
N ALA A 208 -19.28 0.34 5.49
CA ALA A 208 -19.36 -0.96 6.14
C ALA A 208 -18.10 -1.81 5.87
N GLY A 209 -17.64 -1.84 4.63
CA GLY A 209 -16.41 -2.53 4.26
C GLY A 209 -15.17 -1.91 4.92
N THR A 210 -15.11 -0.59 5.05
CA THR A 210 -14.06 0.11 5.81
C THR A 210 -14.05 -0.35 7.27
N PHE A 211 -15.20 -0.42 7.90
CA PHE A 211 -15.31 -0.88 9.29
C PHE A 211 -14.83 -2.33 9.46
N LEU A 212 -15.26 -3.24 8.57
CA LEU A 212 -14.79 -4.64 8.59
C LEU A 212 -13.27 -4.72 8.37
N SER A 213 -12.74 -3.90 7.45
CA SER A 213 -11.30 -3.86 7.18
C SER A 213 -10.50 -3.29 8.36
N LEU A 214 -11.05 -2.35 9.12
CA LEU A 214 -10.45 -1.89 10.38
C LEU A 214 -10.35 -3.01 11.41
N LEU A 215 -11.39 -3.83 11.54
CA LEU A 215 -11.33 -5.00 12.42
C LEU A 215 -10.23 -5.96 11.98
N LEU A 216 -10.05 -6.17 10.67
CA LEU A 216 -8.97 -7.01 10.15
C LEU A 216 -7.57 -6.46 10.46
N CYS A 217 -7.37 -5.14 10.58
CA CYS A 217 -6.08 -4.58 10.99
C CYS A 217 -5.60 -5.14 12.33
N PHE A 218 -6.54 -5.40 13.26
CA PHE A 218 -6.22 -5.87 14.61
C PHE A 218 -6.01 -7.39 14.72
N THR A 219 -6.22 -8.13 13.64
CA THR A 219 -5.99 -9.59 13.59
C THR A 219 -4.55 -9.97 13.25
N GLY A 220 -3.62 -9.01 13.15
CA GLY A 220 -2.23 -9.27 12.74
C GLY A 220 -2.10 -9.55 11.24
N ILE A 221 -2.94 -8.91 10.41
CA ILE A 221 -2.92 -9.10 8.95
C ILE A 221 -1.57 -8.73 8.33
N LEU A 222 -0.89 -7.73 8.88
CA LEU A 222 0.43 -7.30 8.41
C LEU A 222 1.50 -8.35 8.71
N GLU A 223 1.44 -8.98 9.89
CA GLU A 223 2.33 -10.07 10.31
C GLU A 223 2.14 -11.33 9.45
N ASN A 224 0.92 -11.55 8.94
CA ASN A 224 0.57 -12.66 8.06
C ASN A 224 0.56 -12.30 6.56
N LEU A 225 1.22 -11.20 6.17
CA LEU A 225 1.21 -10.68 4.80
C LEU A 225 1.65 -11.73 3.77
N GLN A 226 2.67 -12.54 4.07
CA GLN A 226 3.15 -13.59 3.18
C GLN A 226 2.05 -14.62 2.86
N LYS A 227 1.29 -15.05 3.87
CA LYS A 227 0.17 -15.98 3.68
C LYS A 227 -0.95 -15.35 2.85
N LEU A 228 -1.24 -14.06 3.11
CA LEU A 228 -2.23 -13.30 2.35
C LEU A 228 -1.85 -13.20 0.87
N LEU A 229 -0.59 -12.89 0.57
CA LEU A 229 -0.08 -12.78 -0.80
C LEU A 229 -0.14 -14.12 -1.54
N SER A 230 0.25 -15.20 -0.88
CA SER A 230 0.17 -16.55 -1.44
C SER A 230 -1.27 -16.97 -1.71
N LEU A 231 -2.19 -16.65 -0.79
CA LEU A 231 -3.62 -16.92 -0.99
C LEU A 231 -4.20 -16.07 -2.15
N ALA A 232 -3.82 -14.80 -2.24
CA ALA A 232 -4.25 -13.95 -3.35
C ALA A 232 -3.79 -14.51 -4.70
N ALA A 233 -2.55 -14.99 -4.82
CA ALA A 233 -2.05 -15.61 -6.04
C ALA A 233 -2.82 -16.88 -6.44
N LEU A 234 -3.37 -17.62 -5.49
CA LEU A 234 -4.19 -18.80 -5.75
C LEU A 234 -5.64 -18.46 -6.15
N LEU A 235 -6.18 -17.37 -5.58
CA LEU A 235 -7.57 -16.98 -5.81
C LEU A 235 -7.78 -16.22 -7.13
N TYR A 236 -6.72 -15.64 -7.71
CA TYR A 236 -6.75 -14.98 -9.01
C TYR A 236 -6.05 -15.86 -10.04
N PRO A 237 -6.74 -16.85 -10.63
CA PRO A 237 -6.16 -17.62 -11.73
C PRO A 237 -5.86 -16.70 -12.91
N ALA A 238 -4.72 -16.94 -13.53
CA ALA A 238 -4.28 -16.22 -14.71
C ALA A 238 -5.19 -16.44 -15.92
#